data_84beda8917a7897e436c7d96090ece93
#
_entry.id   84beda8917a7897e436c7d96090ece93
#
_cell.length_a   1.000
_cell.length_b   1.000
_cell.length_c   1.000
_cell.angle_alpha   90.00
_cell.angle_beta   90.00
_cell.angle_gamma   90.00
#
_symmetry.space_group_name_H-M   'P 1'
#
loop_
_entity.id
_entity.type
_entity.pdbx_description
1 polymer ?
#
loop_
_entity_poly.entity_id
_entity_poly.type
_entity_poly.pdbx_seq_one_letter_code
_entity_poly.pdbx_strand_id
1 'polypeptide(L)'
;MVIRNEDGLIIGAMSKNLPLPLGALEVEAKALEGGIELARDLGLWEVELESDAQVVVIAITGAEPGPSSIMKVVEGIRMGLSSFKFWSLSHICRQCNNAAHIMARTASSSIASQVWVEDTPPVIANQLRLDVIYEDLCPN
;
A
#
# COMPACT_ATOMS: atom_id res chain seq x y z
N MET A 1 2.75 2.84 -3.71
CA MET A 1 2.92 1.90 -2.59
C MET A 1 4.38 1.71 -2.25
N VAL A 2 4.66 1.30 -1.02
CA VAL A 2 6.02 1.10 -0.49
C VAL A 2 6.02 -0.18 0.33
N ILE A 3 7.03 -1.03 0.13
CA ILE A 3 7.27 -2.26 0.91
C ILE A 3 8.61 -2.08 1.64
N ARG A 4 8.60 -2.27 2.96
CA ARG A 4 9.78 -2.15 3.83
C ARG A 4 9.99 -3.45 4.61
N ASN A 5 11.24 -3.71 5.01
CA ASN A 5 11.53 -4.76 5.98
C ASN A 5 11.37 -4.25 7.42
N GLU A 6 11.63 -5.11 8.40
CA GLU A 6 11.58 -4.78 9.84
C GLU A 6 12.54 -3.67 10.27
N ASP A 7 13.59 -3.42 9.50
CA ASP A 7 14.56 -2.34 9.73
C ASP A 7 14.13 -1.02 9.05
N GLY A 8 12.95 -0.99 8.40
CA GLY A 8 12.43 0.16 7.65
C GLY A 8 13.08 0.36 6.27
N LEU A 9 13.94 -0.54 5.82
CA LEU A 9 14.59 -0.45 4.52
C LEU A 9 13.65 -0.86 3.39
N ILE A 10 13.73 -0.16 2.26
CA ILE A 10 12.91 -0.46 1.08
C ILE A 10 13.31 -1.82 0.49
N ILE A 11 12.34 -2.72 0.42
CA ILE A 11 12.41 -3.96 -0.36
C ILE A 11 11.86 -3.72 -1.78
N GLY A 12 10.78 -2.96 -1.87
CA GLY A 12 10.16 -2.60 -3.14
C GLY A 12 9.26 -1.38 -3.01
N ALA A 13 9.13 -0.67 -4.11
CA ALA A 13 8.17 0.43 -4.21
C ALA A 13 7.60 0.47 -5.63
N MET A 14 6.38 0.93 -5.76
CA MET A 14 5.73 1.10 -7.04
C MET A 14 4.91 2.37 -7.10
N SER A 15 5.04 3.07 -8.21
CA SER A 15 4.19 4.18 -8.61
C SER A 15 3.51 3.80 -9.92
N LYS A 16 2.17 3.73 -9.92
CA LYS A 16 1.39 3.31 -11.08
C LYS A 16 0.28 4.30 -11.33
N ASN A 17 0.24 4.85 -12.54
CA ASN A 17 -0.90 5.64 -13.00
C ASN A 17 -2.01 4.67 -13.46
N LEU A 18 -3.21 4.88 -12.97
CA LEU A 18 -4.36 4.08 -13.36
C LEU A 18 -5.04 4.76 -14.57
N PRO A 19 -5.22 4.04 -15.69
CA PRO A 19 -5.64 4.65 -16.97
C PRO A 19 -7.12 5.04 -17.02
N LEU A 20 -7.91 4.68 -16.00
CA LEU A 20 -9.35 4.95 -15.94
C LEU A 20 -9.66 5.99 -14.87
N PRO A 21 -10.68 6.84 -15.08
CA PRO A 21 -11.15 7.72 -14.02
C PRO A 21 -11.81 6.86 -12.93
N LEU A 22 -11.07 6.70 -11.82
CA LEU A 22 -11.55 5.99 -10.63
C LEU A 22 -11.84 6.99 -9.51
N GLY A 23 -12.82 6.69 -8.69
CA GLY A 23 -13.05 7.41 -7.44
C GLY A 23 -11.91 7.18 -6.44
N ALA A 24 -11.84 8.04 -5.42
CA ALA A 24 -10.76 7.96 -4.43
C ALA A 24 -10.70 6.57 -3.74
N LEU A 25 -11.85 6.00 -3.43
CA LEU A 25 -11.94 4.70 -2.76
C LEU A 25 -11.43 3.55 -3.64
N GLU A 26 -11.78 3.57 -4.94
CA GLU A 26 -11.31 2.59 -5.91
C GLU A 26 -9.80 2.70 -6.12
N VAL A 27 -9.25 3.90 -6.13
CA VAL A 27 -7.80 4.13 -6.24
C VAL A 27 -7.07 3.53 -5.04
N GLU A 28 -7.56 3.75 -3.82
CA GLU A 28 -6.98 3.18 -2.59
C GLU A 28 -7.04 1.64 -2.60
N ALA A 29 -8.18 1.06 -2.98
CA ALA A 29 -8.31 -0.38 -3.09
C ALA A 29 -7.35 -0.97 -4.15
N LYS A 30 -7.24 -0.33 -5.32
CA LYS A 30 -6.31 -0.71 -6.38
C LYS A 30 -4.85 -0.55 -5.98
N ALA A 31 -4.51 0.46 -5.20
CA ALA A 31 -3.17 0.64 -4.67
C ALA A 31 -2.77 -0.53 -3.75
N LEU A 32 -3.69 -0.97 -2.90
CA LEU A 32 -3.46 -2.10 -2.00
C LEU A 32 -3.34 -3.43 -2.77
N GLU A 33 -4.23 -3.66 -3.76
CA GLU A 33 -4.15 -4.82 -4.65
C GLU A 33 -2.78 -4.90 -5.33
N GLY A 34 -2.32 -3.80 -5.93
CA GLY A 34 -1.01 -3.75 -6.56
C GLY A 34 0.16 -3.96 -5.58
N GLY A 35 0.03 -3.55 -4.31
CA GLY A 35 1.02 -3.83 -3.26
C GLY A 35 1.13 -5.32 -2.95
N ILE A 36 0.02 -6.00 -2.89
CA ILE A 36 -0.04 -7.44 -2.69
C ILE A 36 0.59 -8.18 -3.87
N GLU A 37 0.28 -7.77 -5.11
CA GLU A 37 0.90 -8.33 -6.31
C GLU A 37 2.43 -8.15 -6.28
N LEU A 38 2.91 -6.94 -5.99
CA LEU A 38 4.35 -6.67 -5.88
C LEU A 38 5.01 -7.51 -4.78
N ALA A 39 4.39 -7.63 -3.61
CA ALA A 39 4.92 -8.44 -2.52
C ALA A 39 5.05 -9.93 -2.91
N ARG A 40 4.09 -10.45 -3.65
CA ARG A 40 4.14 -11.82 -4.20
C ARG A 40 5.25 -11.98 -5.25
N ASP A 41 5.38 -11.02 -6.15
CA ASP A 41 6.41 -11.03 -7.20
C ASP A 41 7.82 -10.96 -6.59
N LEU A 42 7.97 -10.29 -5.45
CA LEU A 42 9.20 -10.25 -4.66
C LEU A 42 9.44 -11.54 -3.83
N GLY A 43 8.51 -12.48 -3.85
CA GLY A 43 8.62 -13.75 -3.13
C GLY A 43 8.47 -13.64 -1.62
N LEU A 44 7.77 -12.63 -1.13
CA LEU A 44 7.51 -12.47 0.30
C LEU A 44 6.47 -13.49 0.78
N TRP A 45 6.69 -14.06 1.96
CA TRP A 45 5.83 -15.08 2.57
C TRP A 45 4.97 -14.55 3.70
N GLU A 46 5.44 -13.51 4.37
CA GLU A 46 4.81 -12.87 5.51
C GLU A 46 4.77 -11.38 5.26
N VAL A 47 3.59 -10.76 5.45
CA VAL A 47 3.39 -9.34 5.18
C VAL A 47 2.49 -8.70 6.23
N GLU A 48 2.84 -7.51 6.62
CA GLU A 48 1.98 -6.60 7.36
C GLU A 48 1.60 -5.46 6.44
N LEU A 49 0.30 -5.26 6.26
CA LEU A 49 -0.24 -4.22 5.38
C LEU A 49 -0.84 -3.11 6.23
N GLU A 50 -0.60 -1.90 5.79
CA GLU A 50 -1.11 -0.69 6.40
C GLU A 50 -1.78 0.18 5.34
N SER A 51 -2.92 0.74 5.68
CA SER A 51 -3.66 1.67 4.81
C SER A 51 -4.36 2.73 5.64
N ASP A 52 -4.41 3.96 5.15
CA ASP A 52 -5.22 5.02 5.75
C ASP A 52 -6.67 5.07 5.20
N ALA A 53 -7.00 4.17 4.29
CA ALA A 53 -8.35 4.00 3.76
C ALA A 53 -9.17 3.05 4.65
N GLN A 54 -9.72 3.55 5.75
CA GLN A 54 -10.46 2.75 6.74
C GLN A 54 -11.57 1.91 6.11
N VAL A 55 -12.32 2.46 5.16
CA VAL A 55 -13.42 1.74 4.48
C VAL A 55 -12.91 0.51 3.74
N VAL A 56 -11.74 0.62 3.09
CA VAL A 56 -11.10 -0.51 2.38
C VAL A 56 -10.64 -1.57 3.37
N VAL A 57 -10.00 -1.17 4.47
CA VAL A 57 -9.55 -2.09 5.53
C VAL A 57 -10.73 -2.87 6.12
N ILE A 58 -11.81 -2.18 6.48
CA ILE A 58 -13.04 -2.81 7.01
C ILE A 58 -13.63 -3.80 6.00
N ALA A 59 -13.72 -3.42 4.72
CA ALA A 59 -14.25 -4.27 3.67
C ALA A 59 -13.41 -5.54 3.48
N ILE A 60 -12.08 -5.44 3.51
CA ILE A 60 -11.17 -6.58 3.32
C ILE A 60 -11.22 -7.53 4.53
N THR A 61 -11.20 -7.00 5.75
CA THR A 61 -11.24 -7.81 6.98
C THR A 61 -12.63 -8.44 7.22
N GLY A 62 -13.66 -7.99 6.49
CA GLY A 62 -15.02 -8.54 6.58
C GLY A 62 -15.79 -8.08 7.81
N ALA A 63 -15.32 -7.03 8.51
CA ALA A 63 -16.01 -6.46 9.67
C ALA A 63 -17.38 -5.90 9.29
N GLU A 64 -17.49 -5.30 8.10
CA GLU A 64 -18.73 -4.81 7.51
C GLU A 64 -18.71 -4.99 5.98
N PRO A 65 -19.89 -5.07 5.32
CA PRO A 65 -19.94 -5.06 3.87
C PRO A 65 -19.38 -3.75 3.31
N GLY A 66 -18.44 -3.84 2.38
CA GLY A 66 -17.89 -2.68 1.70
C GLY A 66 -18.83 -2.13 0.62
N PRO A 67 -18.57 -0.91 0.13
CA PRO A 67 -19.28 -0.36 -1.02
C PRO A 67 -19.18 -1.27 -2.25
N SER A 68 -20.28 -1.39 -2.99
CA SER A 68 -20.34 -2.27 -4.19
C SER A 68 -19.30 -1.92 -5.25
N SER A 69 -18.88 -0.65 -5.31
CA SER A 69 -17.87 -0.15 -6.26
C SER A 69 -16.50 -0.80 -6.11
N ILE A 70 -16.15 -1.28 -4.91
CA ILE A 70 -14.84 -1.89 -4.62
C ILE A 70 -14.90 -3.40 -4.38
N MET A 71 -16.08 -4.02 -4.36
CA MET A 71 -16.21 -5.41 -3.94
C MET A 71 -15.41 -6.40 -4.78
N LYS A 72 -15.35 -6.20 -6.11
CA LYS A 72 -14.52 -7.06 -6.98
C LYS A 72 -13.03 -6.94 -6.68
N VAL A 73 -12.57 -5.72 -6.38
CA VAL A 73 -11.18 -5.49 -5.98
C VAL A 73 -10.90 -6.11 -4.63
N VAL A 74 -11.82 -5.98 -3.67
CA VAL A 74 -11.74 -6.61 -2.34
C VAL A 74 -11.66 -8.13 -2.44
N GLU A 75 -12.43 -8.76 -3.32
CA GLU A 75 -12.34 -10.20 -3.57
C GLU A 75 -10.96 -10.58 -4.14
N GLY A 76 -10.44 -9.83 -5.11
CA GLY A 76 -9.10 -10.02 -5.65
C GLY A 76 -8.01 -9.86 -4.58
N ILE A 77 -8.12 -8.87 -3.71
CA ILE A 77 -7.22 -8.65 -2.58
C ILE A 77 -7.25 -9.86 -1.63
N ARG A 78 -8.43 -10.34 -1.24
CA ARG A 78 -8.55 -11.50 -0.35
C ARG A 78 -7.93 -12.76 -0.95
N MET A 79 -8.13 -12.99 -2.25
CA MET A 79 -7.48 -14.08 -2.96
C MET A 79 -5.96 -13.93 -2.96
N GLY A 80 -5.44 -12.73 -3.22
CA GLY A 80 -4.01 -12.43 -3.17
C GLY A 80 -3.42 -12.68 -1.78
N LEU A 81 -4.11 -12.24 -0.73
CA LEU A 81 -3.70 -12.41 0.68
C LEU A 81 -3.62 -13.89 1.08
N SER A 82 -4.47 -14.75 0.54
CA SER A 82 -4.45 -16.19 0.83
C SER A 82 -3.16 -16.89 0.37
N SER A 83 -2.35 -16.26 -0.48
CA SER A 83 -1.07 -16.80 -0.92
C SER A 83 0.08 -16.60 0.06
N PHE A 84 -0.08 -15.72 1.04
CA PHE A 84 0.91 -15.52 2.10
C PHE A 84 0.73 -16.54 3.22
N LYS A 85 1.84 -16.95 3.82
CA LYS A 85 1.84 -17.81 5.01
C LYS A 85 1.25 -17.09 6.23
N PHE A 86 1.57 -15.81 6.34
CA PHE A 86 1.02 -14.91 7.35
C PHE A 86 0.75 -13.54 6.72
N TRP A 87 -0.35 -12.94 7.09
CA TRP A 87 -0.64 -11.56 6.76
C TRP A 87 -1.48 -10.90 7.85
N SER A 88 -1.30 -9.60 7.99
CA SER A 88 -2.17 -8.73 8.77
C SER A 88 -2.49 -7.47 7.98
N LEU A 89 -3.60 -6.84 8.28
CA LEU A 89 -4.01 -5.57 7.68
C LEU A 89 -4.55 -4.66 8.77
N SER A 90 -3.97 -3.47 8.89
CA SER A 90 -4.38 -2.48 9.85
C SER A 90 -4.64 -1.11 9.22
N HIS A 91 -5.54 -0.35 9.84
CA HIS A 91 -5.74 1.05 9.53
C HIS A 91 -4.71 1.89 10.28
N ILE A 92 -4.04 2.79 9.56
CA ILE A 92 -3.13 3.78 10.14
C ILE A 92 -3.62 5.20 9.84
N CYS A 93 -3.18 6.16 10.63
CA CYS A 93 -3.50 7.55 10.35
C CYS A 93 -2.77 8.03 9.08
N ARG A 94 -3.39 8.99 8.37
CA ARG A 94 -2.83 9.54 7.12
C ARG A 94 -1.41 10.09 7.28
N GLN A 95 -1.10 10.68 8.42
CA GLN A 95 0.22 11.24 8.72
C GLN A 95 1.31 10.15 8.80
N CYS A 96 0.95 8.94 9.21
CA CYS A 96 1.84 7.78 9.26
C CYS A 96 2.01 7.10 7.89
N ASN A 97 1.24 7.51 6.86
CA ASN A 97 1.27 6.97 5.50
C ASN A 97 1.88 7.95 4.47
N ASN A 98 2.72 8.86 4.91
CA ASN A 98 3.23 9.94 4.05
C ASN A 98 4.07 9.44 2.88
N ALA A 99 4.91 8.44 3.06
CA ALA A 99 5.71 7.86 1.98
C ALA A 99 4.82 7.33 0.83
N ALA A 100 3.74 6.62 1.16
CA ALA A 100 2.78 6.14 0.18
C ALA A 100 2.05 7.29 -0.54
N HIS A 101 1.70 8.37 0.17
CA HIS A 101 1.09 9.55 -0.43
C HIS A 101 2.02 10.28 -1.39
N ILE A 102 3.29 10.42 -1.06
CA ILE A 102 4.28 11.02 -1.96
C ILE A 102 4.41 10.17 -3.23
N MET A 103 4.47 8.85 -3.10
CA MET A 103 4.49 7.94 -4.25
C MET A 103 3.23 8.06 -5.11
N ALA A 104 2.06 8.19 -4.51
CA ALA A 104 0.81 8.37 -5.23
C ALA A 104 0.77 9.69 -6.03
N ARG A 105 1.27 10.79 -5.46
CA ARG A 105 1.39 12.08 -6.16
C ARG A 105 2.34 11.98 -7.35
N THR A 106 3.44 11.26 -7.19
CA THR A 106 4.40 11.02 -8.29
C THR A 106 3.72 10.25 -9.43
N ALA A 107 2.87 9.27 -9.13
CA ALA A 107 2.09 8.54 -10.12
C ALA A 107 1.18 9.45 -10.95
N SER A 108 0.55 10.44 -10.32
CA SER A 108 -0.36 11.38 -11.00
C SER A 108 0.36 12.26 -12.03
N SER A 109 1.65 12.50 -11.87
CA SER A 109 2.47 13.31 -12.78
C SER A 109 3.26 12.49 -13.81
N SER A 110 3.22 11.17 -13.71
CA SER A 110 3.96 10.24 -14.59
C SER A 110 3.01 9.49 -15.53
N ILE A 111 3.41 9.34 -16.78
CA ILE A 111 2.66 8.57 -17.78
C ILE A 111 2.95 7.06 -17.64
N ALA A 112 4.10 6.69 -17.10
CA ALA A 112 4.58 5.32 -16.99
C ALA A 112 4.55 4.82 -15.55
N SER A 113 4.21 3.54 -15.38
CA SER A 113 4.43 2.85 -14.12
C SER A 113 5.92 2.68 -13.84
N GLN A 114 6.33 2.92 -12.61
CA GLN A 114 7.70 2.77 -12.15
C GLN A 114 7.75 1.80 -10.97
N VAL A 115 8.73 0.90 -10.99
CA VAL A 115 8.97 -0.07 -9.92
C VAL A 115 10.43 0.04 -9.49
N TRP A 116 10.65 0.06 -8.19
CA TRP A 116 11.97 0.01 -7.56
C TRP A 116 12.07 -1.28 -6.75
N VAL A 117 13.15 -2.01 -6.89
CA VAL A 117 13.44 -3.24 -6.14
C VAL A 117 14.79 -3.07 -5.47
N GLU A 118 14.83 -3.23 -4.16
CA GLU A 118 16.02 -3.02 -3.31
C GLU A 118 16.68 -1.63 -3.52
N ASP A 119 15.89 -0.67 -4.02
CA ASP A 119 16.31 0.70 -4.28
C ASP A 119 15.26 1.68 -3.76
N THR A 120 15.72 2.80 -3.24
CA THR A 120 14.84 3.82 -2.67
C THR A 120 14.44 4.84 -3.71
N PRO A 121 13.14 5.00 -4.01
CA PRO A 121 12.69 6.09 -4.86
C PRO A 121 13.20 7.44 -4.32
N PRO A 122 13.88 8.27 -5.12
CA PRO A 122 14.45 9.54 -4.65
C PRO A 122 13.42 10.46 -4.00
N VAL A 123 12.18 10.43 -4.47
CA VAL A 123 11.09 11.29 -3.98
C VAL A 123 10.68 11.03 -2.52
N ILE A 124 10.94 9.83 -2.01
CA ILE A 124 10.59 9.45 -0.63
C ILE A 124 11.81 9.30 0.29
N ALA A 125 13.03 9.47 -0.21
CA ALA A 125 14.24 9.24 0.57
C ALA A 125 14.29 10.08 1.87
N ASN A 126 13.86 11.33 1.83
CA ASN A 126 13.79 12.19 3.00
C ASN A 126 12.66 11.79 3.95
N GLN A 127 11.50 11.39 3.41
CA GLN A 127 10.36 10.96 4.22
C GLN A 127 10.67 9.70 5.01
N LEU A 128 11.36 8.74 4.41
CA LEU A 128 11.75 7.50 5.10
C LEU A 128 12.67 7.76 6.29
N ARG A 129 13.56 8.76 6.20
CA ARG A 129 14.39 9.18 7.34
C ARG A 129 13.56 9.78 8.47
N LEU A 130 12.51 10.51 8.13
CA LEU A 130 11.58 11.08 9.10
C LEU A 130 10.70 10.01 9.73
N ASP A 131 10.23 9.05 8.96
CA ASP A 131 9.39 7.95 9.44
C ASP A 131 10.10 7.14 10.54
N VAL A 132 11.38 6.83 10.37
CA VAL A 132 12.20 6.15 11.41
C VAL A 132 12.26 6.95 12.72
N ILE A 133 12.23 8.28 12.64
CA ILE A 133 12.25 9.16 13.83
C ILE A 133 10.86 9.22 14.49
N TYR A 134 9.79 9.05 13.72
CA TYR A 134 8.39 9.23 14.16
C TYR A 134 7.65 7.92 14.42
N GLU A 135 8.21 6.74 14.13
CA GLU A 135 7.59 5.45 14.47
C GLU A 135 7.27 5.33 15.97
N ASP A 136 8.08 5.97 16.84
CA ASP A 136 7.82 6.06 18.28
C ASP A 136 6.67 7.02 18.66
N LEU A 137 6.15 7.80 17.72
CA LEU A 137 5.14 8.84 17.96
C LEU A 137 3.78 8.54 17.30
N CYS A 138 3.69 7.52 16.45
CA CYS A 138 2.40 7.07 15.90
C CYS A 138 1.75 6.11 16.91
N PRO A 139 0.66 6.51 17.58
CA PRO A 139 -0.09 5.58 18.41
C PRO A 139 -0.73 4.49 17.52
N ASN A 140 -0.46 3.25 17.88
CA ASN A 140 -1.19 2.10 17.34
C ASN A 140 -2.69 2.20 17.64
#